data_8edc68c706abcde7904e7ed145f2fe73
#
_entry.id   8edc68c706abcde7904e7ed145f2fe73
#
_cell.length_a   1.000
_cell.length_b   1.000
_cell.length_c   1.000
_cell.angle_alpha   90.00
_cell.angle_beta   90.00
_cell.angle_gamma   90.00
#
_symmetry.space_group_name_H-M   'P 1'
#
loop_
_entity.id
_entity.type
_entity.pdbx_description
1 polymer ?
#
loop_
_entity_poly.entity_id
_entity_poly.type
_entity_poly.pdbx_seq_one_letter_code
_entity_poly.pdbx_strand_id
1 'polypeptide(L)'
;MLSKASGIAYGTVYNLFTGHKSVENIRASCLKRLADCLELSMDEFYDALKQEAVKELSGAAKGAPIRDFTLLWKDEPIADVRIVGNNAIIERYVQNPAKQIFFADTIPLLTFGEIIRSRCWEQSRPDIEQLLHFINLPEYDPYRIVEKTHGLTAQDPLWFRFKGEKLNYNQVRRIRFATGDYAGK
;
A
#
# COMPACT_ATOMS: atom_id res chain seq x y z
N MET A 1 0.49 -18.99 -20.87
CA MET A 1 -0.46 -19.62 -21.79
C MET A 1 -1.69 -18.74 -22.06
N LEU A 2 -2.20 -17.99 -21.10
CA LEU A 2 -3.41 -17.15 -21.22
C LEU A 2 -3.35 -16.10 -22.36
N SER A 3 -2.18 -15.46 -22.56
CA SER A 3 -1.94 -14.50 -23.65
C SER A 3 -2.17 -15.10 -25.04
N LYS A 4 -1.72 -16.34 -25.27
CA LYS A 4 -1.93 -17.03 -26.55
C LYS A 4 -3.40 -17.44 -26.75
N ALA A 5 -4.07 -17.92 -25.72
CA ALA A 5 -5.47 -18.34 -25.77
C ALA A 5 -6.42 -17.15 -26.00
N SER A 6 -6.19 -16.05 -25.30
CA SER A 6 -7.01 -14.84 -25.41
C SER A 6 -6.65 -13.94 -26.62
N GLY A 7 -5.48 -14.17 -27.26
CA GLY A 7 -4.94 -13.29 -28.29
C GLY A 7 -4.67 -11.86 -27.82
N ILE A 8 -4.39 -11.69 -26.52
CA ILE A 8 -4.05 -10.41 -25.89
C ILE A 8 -2.54 -10.39 -25.63
N ALA A 9 -1.91 -9.25 -25.88
CA ALA A 9 -0.46 -9.10 -25.68
C ALA A 9 -0.05 -9.49 -24.25
N TYR A 10 1.03 -10.26 -24.12
CA TYR A 10 1.54 -10.75 -22.84
C TYR A 10 1.69 -9.63 -21.81
N GLY A 11 2.26 -8.47 -22.20
CA GLY A 11 2.41 -7.32 -21.31
C GLY A 11 1.10 -6.77 -20.75
N THR A 12 0.00 -6.85 -21.53
CA THR A 12 -1.33 -6.44 -21.05
C THR A 12 -1.88 -7.41 -20.03
N VAL A 13 -1.74 -8.72 -20.29
CA VAL A 13 -2.15 -9.78 -19.36
C VAL A 13 -1.31 -9.70 -18.09
N TYR A 14 0.01 -9.63 -18.22
CA TYR A 14 0.93 -9.49 -17.10
C TYR A 14 0.59 -8.29 -16.22
N ASN A 15 0.47 -7.09 -16.82
CA ASN A 15 0.18 -5.85 -16.08
C ASN A 15 -1.20 -5.87 -15.39
N LEU A 16 -2.18 -6.59 -15.95
CA LEU A 16 -3.48 -6.77 -15.32
C LEU A 16 -3.39 -7.65 -14.07
N PHE A 17 -2.75 -8.81 -14.18
CA PHE A 17 -2.67 -9.77 -13.08
C PHE A 17 -1.63 -9.40 -12.02
N THR A 18 -0.67 -8.53 -12.34
CA THR A 18 0.29 -7.99 -11.37
C THR A 18 -0.11 -6.63 -10.80
N GLY A 19 -1.33 -6.15 -11.09
CA GLY A 19 -1.81 -4.87 -10.58
C GLY A 19 -1.12 -3.62 -11.16
N HIS A 20 -0.18 -3.78 -12.10
CA HIS A 20 0.53 -2.66 -12.72
C HIS A 20 -0.37 -1.82 -13.64
N LYS A 21 -1.54 -2.31 -13.98
CA LYS A 21 -2.54 -1.59 -14.77
C LYS A 21 -3.92 -1.81 -14.17
N SER A 22 -4.59 -0.71 -13.82
CA SER A 22 -5.98 -0.77 -13.34
C SER A 22 -6.89 -1.39 -14.40
N VAL A 23 -7.83 -2.21 -13.95
CA VAL A 23 -8.87 -2.85 -14.78
C VAL A 23 -9.63 -1.82 -15.60
N GLU A 24 -9.87 -0.63 -15.05
CA GLU A 24 -10.57 0.49 -15.70
C GLU A 24 -9.83 1.03 -16.93
N ASN A 25 -8.51 0.85 -16.99
CA ASN A 25 -7.66 1.27 -18.11
C ASN A 25 -7.49 0.19 -19.18
N ILE A 26 -8.25 -0.92 -19.10
CA ILE A 26 -8.24 -2.01 -20.07
C ILE A 26 -9.58 -2.03 -20.81
N ARG A 27 -9.51 -2.17 -22.13
CA ARG A 27 -10.72 -2.25 -22.94
C ARG A 27 -11.61 -3.40 -22.48
N ALA A 28 -12.90 -3.15 -22.32
CA ALA A 28 -13.88 -4.16 -21.90
C ALA A 28 -13.86 -5.42 -22.78
N SER A 29 -13.60 -5.27 -24.09
CA SER A 29 -13.44 -6.38 -25.03
C SER A 29 -12.24 -7.30 -24.68
N CYS A 30 -11.17 -6.75 -24.11
CA CYS A 30 -10.02 -7.54 -23.66
C CYS A 30 -10.36 -8.29 -22.37
N LEU A 31 -11.04 -7.63 -21.43
CA LEU A 31 -11.49 -8.25 -20.19
C LEU A 31 -12.46 -9.40 -20.46
N LYS A 32 -13.43 -9.20 -21.38
CA LYS A 32 -14.36 -10.25 -21.79
C LYS A 32 -13.63 -11.47 -22.38
N ARG A 33 -12.66 -11.26 -23.27
CA ARG A 33 -11.88 -12.36 -23.86
C ARG A 33 -11.05 -13.12 -22.82
N LEU A 34 -10.57 -12.45 -21.78
CA LEU A 34 -9.87 -13.10 -20.67
C LEU A 34 -10.85 -13.92 -19.82
N ALA A 35 -12.01 -13.37 -19.49
CA ALA A 35 -13.06 -14.06 -18.77
C ALA A 35 -13.51 -15.32 -19.54
N ASP A 36 -13.80 -15.18 -20.83
CA ASP A 36 -14.19 -16.31 -21.71
C ASP A 36 -13.12 -17.41 -21.75
N CYS A 37 -11.82 -17.03 -21.80
CA CYS A 37 -10.71 -18.00 -21.76
C CYS A 37 -10.56 -18.72 -20.42
N LEU A 38 -11.09 -18.14 -19.35
CA LEU A 38 -11.07 -18.71 -18.00
C LEU A 38 -12.40 -19.40 -17.64
N GLU A 39 -13.34 -19.44 -18.62
CA GLU A 39 -14.69 -19.97 -18.43
C GLU A 39 -15.46 -19.30 -17.27
N LEU A 40 -15.20 -17.99 -17.08
CA LEU A 40 -15.84 -17.17 -16.06
C LEU A 40 -16.83 -16.18 -16.70
N SER A 41 -17.91 -15.87 -15.99
CA SER A 41 -18.71 -14.69 -16.28
C SER A 41 -17.90 -13.40 -16.01
N MET A 42 -18.32 -12.27 -16.56
CA MET A 42 -17.66 -10.99 -16.30
C MET A 42 -17.67 -10.63 -14.81
N ASP A 43 -18.77 -10.93 -14.12
CA ASP A 43 -18.90 -10.62 -12.69
C ASP A 43 -17.94 -11.50 -11.86
N GLU A 44 -17.88 -12.80 -12.12
CA GLU A 44 -16.93 -13.72 -11.48
C GLU A 44 -15.47 -13.34 -11.78
N PHE A 45 -15.20 -12.91 -13.02
CA PHE A 45 -13.85 -12.44 -13.40
C PHE A 45 -13.47 -11.17 -12.68
N TYR A 46 -14.38 -10.19 -12.57
CA TYR A 46 -14.15 -8.97 -11.77
C TYR A 46 -13.97 -9.27 -10.29
N ASP A 47 -14.76 -10.18 -9.74
CA ASP A 47 -14.64 -10.60 -8.35
C ASP A 47 -13.34 -11.36 -8.09
N ALA A 48 -12.92 -12.22 -9.04
CA ALA A 48 -11.61 -12.89 -8.97
C ALA A 48 -10.46 -11.90 -9.01
N LEU A 49 -10.48 -10.92 -9.91
CA LEU A 49 -9.45 -9.85 -9.95
C LEU A 49 -9.43 -9.01 -8.68
N LYS A 50 -10.58 -8.71 -8.10
CA LYS A 50 -10.68 -8.01 -6.81
C LYS A 50 -10.16 -8.88 -5.67
N GLN A 51 -10.48 -10.18 -5.68
CA GLN A 51 -10.01 -11.13 -4.66
C GLN A 51 -8.50 -11.40 -4.77
N GLU A 52 -7.94 -11.50 -5.98
CA GLU A 52 -6.49 -11.60 -6.20
C GLU A 52 -5.78 -10.32 -5.76
N ALA A 53 -6.29 -9.14 -6.11
CA ALA A 53 -5.78 -7.87 -5.62
C ALA A 53 -5.85 -7.77 -4.10
N VAL A 54 -6.94 -8.21 -3.48
CA VAL A 54 -7.10 -8.30 -2.01
C VAL A 54 -6.19 -9.39 -1.45
N LYS A 55 -5.94 -10.47 -2.16
CA LYS A 55 -5.07 -11.57 -1.75
C LYS A 55 -3.60 -11.23 -1.90
N GLU A 56 -3.20 -10.44 -2.92
CA GLU A 56 -1.86 -9.85 -2.99
C GLU A 56 -1.65 -8.79 -1.90
N LEU A 57 -2.65 -7.95 -1.62
CA LEU A 57 -2.63 -7.04 -0.49
C LEU A 57 -2.62 -7.79 0.86
N SER A 58 -3.35 -8.91 0.96
CA SER A 58 -3.36 -9.78 2.15
C SER A 58 -2.24 -10.80 2.14
N GLY A 59 -1.70 -11.17 1.01
CA GLY A 59 -0.58 -12.12 0.86
C GLY A 59 0.78 -11.44 0.94
N ALA A 60 0.89 -10.15 0.58
CA ALA A 60 2.00 -9.30 0.98
C ALA A 60 1.98 -9.02 2.50
N ALA A 61 0.82 -9.13 3.11
CA ALA A 61 0.59 -9.11 4.55
C ALA A 61 0.53 -10.54 5.12
N LYS A 62 1.52 -11.38 4.85
CA LYS A 62 1.73 -12.57 5.68
C LYS A 62 2.01 -12.12 7.11
N GLY A 63 0.97 -11.68 7.82
CA GLY A 63 1.00 -11.57 9.25
C GLY A 63 0.58 -10.28 9.93
N ALA A 64 0.27 -9.17 9.24
CA ALA A 64 -0.33 -8.02 9.90
C ALA A 64 -1.40 -7.37 9.00
N PRO A 65 -2.68 -7.44 9.38
CA PRO A 65 -3.70 -6.66 8.71
C PRO A 65 -3.34 -5.16 8.83
N ILE A 66 -3.60 -4.39 7.78
CA ILE A 66 -3.56 -2.92 7.87
C ILE A 66 -4.48 -2.52 9.02
N ARG A 67 -3.91 -1.88 10.05
CA ARG A 67 -4.64 -1.48 11.24
C ARG A 67 -5.14 -0.04 11.11
N ASP A 68 -6.20 0.29 11.84
CA ASP A 68 -6.62 1.68 12.01
C ASP A 68 -5.48 2.53 12.57
N PHE A 69 -5.34 3.75 12.08
CA PHE A 69 -4.34 4.70 12.56
C PHE A 69 -4.81 6.14 12.43
N THR A 70 -4.15 7.03 13.15
CA THR A 70 -4.24 8.47 12.96
C THR A 70 -3.04 8.92 12.11
N LEU A 71 -3.28 9.68 11.04
CA LEU A 71 -2.26 10.42 10.29
C LEU A 71 -1.92 11.69 11.07
N LEU A 72 -0.62 11.93 11.31
CA LEU A 72 -0.15 13.11 11.99
C LEU A 72 0.87 13.88 11.14
N TRP A 73 0.85 15.22 11.27
CA TRP A 73 1.91 16.12 10.84
C TRP A 73 2.69 16.56 12.09
N LYS A 74 3.88 15.99 12.31
CA LYS A 74 4.55 16.05 13.61
C LYS A 74 3.61 15.52 14.71
N ASP A 75 3.22 16.35 15.68
CA ASP A 75 2.30 15.95 16.75
C ASP A 75 0.86 16.44 16.54
N GLU A 76 0.55 17.06 15.38
CA GLU A 76 -0.78 17.54 15.01
C GLU A 76 -1.56 16.41 14.30
N PRO A 77 -2.72 15.95 14.83
CA PRO A 77 -3.58 15.00 14.12
C PRO A 77 -4.17 15.64 12.86
N ILE A 78 -4.07 14.94 11.74
CA ILE A 78 -4.51 15.43 10.42
C ILE A 78 -5.75 14.68 9.95
N ALA A 79 -5.77 13.36 10.13
CA ALA A 79 -6.90 12.53 9.76
C ALA A 79 -6.89 11.22 10.56
N ASP A 80 -8.07 10.65 10.77
CA ASP A 80 -8.21 9.25 11.20
C ASP A 80 -8.48 8.36 10.00
N VAL A 81 -7.87 7.19 10.00
CA VAL A 81 -8.02 6.17 8.97
C VAL A 81 -8.56 4.89 9.61
N ARG A 82 -9.70 4.42 9.13
CA ARG A 82 -10.32 3.16 9.55
C ARG A 82 -10.46 2.21 8.37
N ILE A 83 -10.15 0.96 8.59
CA ILE A 83 -10.30 -0.08 7.56
C ILE A 83 -11.67 -0.75 7.74
N VAL A 84 -12.52 -0.63 6.72
CA VAL A 84 -13.87 -1.17 6.71
C VAL A 84 -14.11 -1.97 5.42
N GLY A 85 -14.19 -3.28 5.55
CA GLY A 85 -14.29 -4.17 4.39
C GLY A 85 -13.12 -3.96 3.43
N ASN A 86 -13.40 -3.67 2.17
CA ASN A 86 -12.39 -3.44 1.12
C ASN A 86 -12.03 -1.96 0.93
N ASN A 87 -12.30 -1.11 1.93
CA ASN A 87 -12.04 0.32 1.83
C ASN A 87 -11.31 0.84 3.07
N ALA A 88 -10.49 1.87 2.88
CA ALA A 88 -10.04 2.77 3.92
C ALA A 88 -10.99 3.98 3.97
N ILE A 89 -11.52 4.26 5.13
CA ILE A 89 -12.38 5.43 5.41
C ILE A 89 -11.53 6.47 6.10
N ILE A 90 -11.47 7.67 5.51
CA ILE A 90 -10.63 8.78 5.94
C ILE A 90 -11.51 9.90 6.52
N GLU A 91 -11.34 10.19 7.78
CA GLU A 91 -11.96 11.34 8.45
C GLU A 91 -10.91 12.43 8.64
N ARG A 92 -10.97 13.48 7.82
CA ARG A 92 -9.97 14.57 7.82
C ARG A 92 -10.33 15.67 8.79
N TYR A 93 -9.37 16.09 9.61
CA TYR A 93 -9.50 17.21 10.55
C TYR A 93 -8.93 18.51 9.95
N VAL A 94 -7.96 18.38 9.03
CA VAL A 94 -7.26 19.52 8.43
C VAL A 94 -7.47 19.48 6.93
N GLN A 95 -7.87 20.61 6.34
CA GLN A 95 -8.15 20.75 4.90
C GLN A 95 -6.95 21.26 4.08
N ASN A 96 -5.76 21.35 4.68
CA ASN A 96 -4.56 21.80 3.98
C ASN A 96 -3.98 20.67 3.09
N PRO A 97 -4.00 20.80 1.74
CA PRO A 97 -3.50 19.77 0.85
C PRO A 97 -2.01 19.42 1.06
N ALA A 98 -1.19 20.38 1.50
CA ALA A 98 0.23 20.15 1.76
C ALA A 98 0.48 19.21 2.96
N LYS A 99 -0.52 19.01 3.82
CA LYS A 99 -0.47 18.10 4.96
C LYS A 99 -1.23 16.80 4.71
N GLN A 100 -1.66 16.50 3.48
CA GLN A 100 -2.47 15.33 3.15
C GLN A 100 -1.74 14.40 2.20
N ILE A 101 -1.97 13.10 2.39
CA ILE A 101 -1.61 12.03 1.45
C ILE A 101 -2.85 11.28 0.96
N PHE A 102 -3.99 11.50 1.61
CA PHE A 102 -5.28 10.90 1.24
C PHE A 102 -6.22 12.00 0.74
N PHE A 103 -6.61 11.94 -0.53
CA PHE A 103 -7.39 13.00 -1.20
C PHE A 103 -8.87 12.64 -1.38
N ALA A 104 -9.29 11.44 -0.96
CA ALA A 104 -10.68 11.00 -0.94
C ALA A 104 -11.08 10.52 0.47
N ASP A 105 -12.39 10.60 0.80
CA ASP A 105 -12.91 10.16 2.10
C ASP A 105 -13.07 8.64 2.17
N THR A 106 -13.14 7.98 1.02
CA THR A 106 -13.19 6.53 0.88
C THR A 106 -12.21 6.11 -0.22
N ILE A 107 -11.28 5.24 0.10
CA ILE A 107 -10.24 4.77 -0.81
C ILE A 107 -10.27 3.24 -0.83
N PRO A 108 -10.40 2.61 -2.01
CA PRO A 108 -10.28 1.15 -2.14
C PRO A 108 -8.93 0.68 -1.61
N LEU A 109 -8.89 -0.48 -0.91
CA LEU A 109 -7.66 -0.99 -0.27
C LEU A 109 -6.50 -1.18 -1.25
N LEU A 110 -6.78 -1.47 -2.52
CA LEU A 110 -5.75 -1.56 -3.56
C LEU A 110 -5.02 -0.22 -3.71
N THR A 111 -5.77 0.86 -3.96
CA THR A 111 -5.21 2.22 -4.09
C THR A 111 -4.59 2.69 -2.78
N PHE A 112 -5.23 2.37 -1.65
CA PHE A 112 -4.70 2.67 -0.32
C PHE A 112 -3.36 1.99 -0.10
N GLY A 113 -3.21 0.72 -0.52
CA GLY A 113 -1.96 -0.03 -0.46
C GLY A 113 -0.82 0.63 -1.22
N GLU A 114 -1.07 1.22 -2.39
CA GLU A 114 -0.08 1.97 -3.16
C GLU A 114 0.40 3.21 -2.39
N ILE A 115 -0.52 3.92 -1.73
CA ILE A 115 -0.18 5.08 -0.89
C ILE A 115 0.69 4.63 0.29
N ILE A 116 0.35 3.53 0.95
CA ILE A 116 1.16 2.98 2.04
C ILE A 116 2.55 2.56 1.56
N ARG A 117 2.65 1.90 0.40
CA ARG A 117 3.93 1.52 -0.21
C ARG A 117 4.82 2.72 -0.49
N SER A 118 4.26 3.85 -0.92
CA SER A 118 5.02 5.07 -1.15
C SER A 118 5.69 5.63 0.11
N ARG A 119 5.26 5.19 1.30
CA ARG A 119 5.82 5.57 2.60
C ARG A 119 6.86 4.56 3.13
N CYS A 120 7.22 3.59 2.32
CA CYS A 120 8.15 2.51 2.63
C CYS A 120 9.53 2.76 2.01
N TRP A 121 10.56 2.04 2.44
CA TRP A 121 11.82 1.97 1.71
C TRP A 121 11.62 1.21 0.39
N GLU A 122 12.33 1.63 -0.64
CA GLU A 122 12.31 0.91 -1.92
C GLU A 122 13.03 -0.44 -1.79
N GLN A 123 12.46 -1.49 -2.37
CA GLN A 123 13.06 -2.83 -2.35
C GLN A 123 14.39 -2.89 -3.12
N SER A 124 14.58 -2.01 -4.11
CA SER A 124 15.78 -1.92 -4.93
C SER A 124 16.97 -1.24 -4.25
N ARG A 125 16.81 -0.74 -3.04
CA ARG A 125 17.89 -0.08 -2.30
C ARG A 125 19.06 -1.06 -2.05
N PRO A 126 20.31 -0.63 -2.25
CA PRO A 126 21.48 -1.48 -2.01
C PRO A 126 21.65 -1.94 -0.55
N ASP A 127 21.12 -1.16 0.40
CA ASP A 127 21.21 -1.36 1.85
C ASP A 127 19.92 -1.97 2.47
N ILE A 128 18.98 -2.42 1.63
CA ILE A 128 17.67 -2.87 2.11
C ILE A 128 17.75 -4.02 3.11
N GLU A 129 18.64 -4.99 2.89
CA GLU A 129 18.81 -6.13 3.80
C GLU A 129 19.29 -5.69 5.19
N GLN A 130 20.20 -4.71 5.26
CA GLN A 130 20.69 -4.15 6.52
C GLN A 130 19.57 -3.40 7.26
N LEU A 131 18.75 -2.64 6.53
CA LEU A 131 17.61 -1.94 7.08
C LEU A 131 16.54 -2.90 7.61
N LEU A 132 16.25 -3.98 6.87
CA LEU A 132 15.31 -5.02 7.31
C LEU A 132 15.83 -5.72 8.59
N HIS A 133 17.11 -6.09 8.61
CA HIS A 133 17.73 -6.68 9.80
C HIS A 133 17.63 -5.75 11.01
N PHE A 134 17.88 -4.44 10.82
CA PHE A 134 17.79 -3.44 11.89
C PHE A 134 16.40 -3.37 12.53
N ILE A 135 15.33 -3.46 11.72
CA ILE A 135 13.94 -3.43 12.21
C ILE A 135 13.39 -4.84 12.53
N ASN A 136 14.26 -5.87 12.55
CA ASN A 136 13.92 -7.28 12.80
C ASN A 136 12.83 -7.81 11.85
N LEU A 137 12.98 -7.56 10.54
CA LEU A 137 12.18 -8.17 9.50
C LEU A 137 13.00 -9.18 8.70
N PRO A 138 12.53 -10.43 8.54
CA PRO A 138 13.25 -11.47 7.81
C PRO A 138 13.19 -11.30 6.30
N GLU A 139 12.18 -10.60 5.79
CA GLU A 139 11.92 -10.39 4.37
C GLU A 139 11.29 -9.02 4.12
N TYR A 140 11.34 -8.57 2.86
CA TYR A 140 10.75 -7.30 2.46
C TYR A 140 9.22 -7.41 2.44
N ASP A 141 8.58 -6.64 3.30
CA ASP A 141 7.13 -6.48 3.39
C ASP A 141 6.82 -5.00 3.63
N PRO A 142 6.26 -4.27 2.65
CA PRO A 142 5.99 -2.84 2.75
C PRO A 142 5.14 -2.47 3.96
N TYR A 143 4.12 -3.29 4.28
CA TYR A 143 3.22 -3.00 5.39
C TYR A 143 3.91 -3.17 6.74
N ARG A 144 4.70 -4.23 6.89
CA ARG A 144 5.50 -4.44 8.11
C ARG A 144 6.58 -3.39 8.28
N ILE A 145 7.22 -2.96 7.17
CA ILE A 145 8.17 -1.85 7.20
C ILE A 145 7.47 -0.58 7.67
N VAL A 146 6.31 -0.24 7.09
CA VAL A 146 5.53 0.92 7.50
C VAL A 146 5.06 0.80 8.95
N GLU A 147 4.64 -0.38 9.41
CA GLU A 147 4.27 -0.60 10.80
C GLU A 147 5.43 -0.32 11.75
N LYS A 148 6.65 -0.75 11.41
CA LYS A 148 7.86 -0.53 12.21
C LYS A 148 8.38 0.91 12.14
N THR A 149 8.29 1.55 10.98
CA THR A 149 8.81 2.91 10.73
C THR A 149 7.74 3.99 10.86
N HIS A 150 6.48 3.59 11.13
CA HIS A 150 5.31 4.47 11.18
C HIS A 150 5.09 5.29 9.89
N GLY A 151 5.58 4.80 8.76
CA GLY A 151 5.47 5.47 7.47
C GLY A 151 6.16 6.84 7.41
N LEU A 152 7.00 7.19 8.39
CA LEU A 152 7.75 8.44 8.36
C LEU A 152 8.81 8.40 7.25
N THR A 153 8.87 9.44 6.42
CA THR A 153 9.86 9.60 5.36
C THR A 153 10.78 10.77 5.64
N ALA A 154 11.84 10.94 4.82
CA ALA A 154 12.71 12.09 4.89
C ALA A 154 12.12 13.35 4.23
N GLN A 155 11.10 13.16 3.38
CA GLN A 155 10.54 14.24 2.55
C GLN A 155 9.54 15.11 3.29
N ASP A 156 8.85 14.54 4.28
CA ASP A 156 7.84 15.25 5.05
C ASP A 156 7.73 14.71 6.49
N PRO A 157 7.14 15.47 7.42
CA PRO A 157 6.96 15.05 8.81
C PRO A 157 5.64 14.30 9.05
N LEU A 158 5.00 13.74 8.00
CA LEU A 158 3.81 12.90 8.12
C LEU A 158 4.20 11.51 8.61
N TRP A 159 3.38 10.96 9.52
CA TRP A 159 3.57 9.62 10.04
C TRP A 159 2.25 9.02 10.56
N PHE A 160 2.23 7.72 10.81
CA PHE A 160 1.07 6.95 11.24
C PHE A 160 1.20 6.55 12.71
N ARG A 161 0.26 6.95 13.53
CA ARG A 161 0.11 6.44 14.89
C ARG A 161 -0.97 5.39 14.91
N PHE A 162 -0.58 4.12 15.02
CA PHE A 162 -1.52 3.02 15.04
C PHE A 162 -2.37 3.02 16.31
N LYS A 163 -3.59 2.50 16.21
CA LYS A 163 -4.56 2.47 17.30
C LYS A 163 -3.95 1.79 18.55
N GLY A 164 -4.05 2.49 19.67
CA GLY A 164 -3.51 2.04 20.96
C GLY A 164 -2.09 2.51 21.27
N GLU A 165 -1.38 3.13 20.34
CA GLU A 165 -0.05 3.68 20.58
C GLU A 165 -0.11 5.10 21.19
N LYS A 166 0.93 5.41 21.99
CA LYS A 166 1.10 6.74 22.63
C LYS A 166 2.41 7.41 22.20
N LEU A 167 2.80 7.19 20.94
CA LEU A 167 4.04 7.75 20.41
C LEU A 167 3.87 9.20 20.00
N ASN A 168 4.98 9.96 20.09
CA ASN A 168 5.11 11.31 19.55
C ASN A 168 6.13 11.36 18.39
N TYR A 169 6.15 12.46 17.66
CA TYR A 169 6.99 12.64 16.49
C TYR A 169 8.48 12.38 16.77
N ASN A 170 9.01 12.89 17.89
CA ASN A 170 10.42 12.71 18.23
C ASN A 170 10.79 11.24 18.48
N GLN A 171 9.89 10.46 19.06
CA GLN A 171 10.10 9.03 19.28
C GLN A 171 10.11 8.28 17.95
N VAL A 172 9.14 8.53 17.07
CA VAL A 172 9.07 7.90 15.74
C VAL A 172 10.27 8.28 14.87
N ARG A 173 10.68 9.55 14.91
CA ARG A 173 11.87 10.02 14.21
C ARG A 173 13.13 9.27 14.65
N ARG A 174 13.28 8.99 15.95
CA ARG A 174 14.42 8.20 16.46
C ARG A 174 14.38 6.76 15.93
N ILE A 175 13.21 6.14 15.93
CA ILE A 175 13.02 4.77 15.38
C ILE A 175 13.44 4.75 13.91
N ARG A 176 12.91 5.68 13.10
CA ARG A 176 13.12 5.72 11.65
C ARG A 176 14.55 6.05 11.24
N PHE A 177 15.20 6.98 11.94
CA PHE A 177 16.53 7.48 11.60
C PHE A 177 17.68 6.90 12.44
N ALA A 178 17.40 6.08 13.46
CA ALA A 178 18.41 5.28 14.14
C ALA A 178 19.05 4.22 13.21
N THR A 179 18.44 3.98 12.04
CA THR A 179 18.92 3.04 11.02
C THR A 179 20.14 3.50 10.22
N GLY A 180 20.74 4.64 10.57
CA GLY A 180 21.94 5.12 9.86
C GLY A 180 21.65 5.95 8.61
N ASP A 181 20.41 6.04 8.15
CA ASP A 181 20.02 6.86 6.98
C ASP A 181 20.37 8.35 7.15
N TYR A 182 20.64 8.79 8.40
CA TYR A 182 20.97 10.18 8.74
C TYR A 182 21.93 10.30 9.94
N ALA A 183 22.68 9.28 10.28
CA ALA A 183 23.76 9.39 11.24
C ALA A 183 24.96 10.09 10.56
N GLY A 184 24.88 11.38 10.42
CA GLY A 184 26.00 12.19 10.01
C GLY A 184 25.78 13.04 8.76
N LYS A 185 25.18 14.19 8.94
CA LYS A 185 25.65 15.46 8.37
C LYS A 185 25.17 16.58 9.27
#